data_ba61089f2438fd426e0de175fa1fe224
#
_entry.id   ba61089f2438fd426e0de175fa1fe224
#
_cell.length_a   1.000
_cell.length_b   1.000
_cell.length_c   1.000
_cell.angle_alpha   90.00
_cell.angle_beta   90.00
_cell.angle_gamma   90.00
#
_symmetry.space_group_name_H-M   'P 1'
#
loop_
_entity.id
_entity.type
_entity.pdbx_description
1 polymer ?
#
loop_
_entity_poly.entity_id
_entity_poly.type
_entity_poly.pdbx_seq_one_letter_code
_entity_poly.pdbx_strand_id
1 'polypeptide(L)' 'MATIVREAASPVKDKNYDLVHALQMSLQHIWQLETYIGDANADGDTELADWFRRIQDNNRKAGEQGKKMLMQRLQQEKG' A
#
# COMPACT_ATOMS: atom_id res chain seq x y z
N MET A 1 -7.76 -5.59 -24.31
CA MET A 1 -8.74 -4.59 -23.92
C MET A 1 -8.31 -3.91 -22.66
N ALA A 2 -8.02 -4.67 -21.62
CA ALA A 2 -7.58 -4.05 -20.36
C ALA A 2 -6.34 -3.20 -20.56
N THR A 3 -5.46 -3.64 -21.44
CA THR A 3 -4.23 -2.91 -21.72
C THR A 3 -4.51 -1.53 -22.30
N ILE A 4 -5.47 -1.46 -23.20
CA ILE A 4 -5.82 -0.21 -23.85
C ILE A 4 -6.36 0.77 -22.84
N VAL A 5 -7.21 0.30 -21.95
CA VAL A 5 -7.79 1.16 -20.91
C VAL A 5 -6.70 1.74 -20.03
N ARG A 6 -5.74 0.90 -19.63
CA ARG A 6 -4.69 1.36 -18.75
C ARG A 6 -3.81 2.41 -19.41
N GLU A 7 -3.50 2.22 -20.68
CA GLU A 7 -2.68 3.20 -21.39
C GLU A 7 -3.41 4.52 -21.57
N ALA A 8 -4.71 4.45 -21.82
CA ALA A 8 -5.49 5.67 -21.94
C ALA A 8 -5.57 6.43 -20.63
N ALA A 9 -5.54 5.69 -19.49
CA ALA A 9 -5.66 6.32 -18.19
C ALA A 9 -4.38 7.02 -17.74
N SER A 10 -3.24 6.63 -18.30
CA SER A 10 -1.97 7.19 -17.87
C SER A 10 -1.12 7.61 -19.05
N PRO A 11 -1.28 8.86 -19.50
CA PRO A 11 -0.49 9.36 -20.62
C PRO A 11 1.00 9.49 -20.29
N VAL A 12 1.34 9.58 -19.02
CA VAL A 12 2.73 9.65 -18.60
C VAL A 12 3.09 8.32 -17.93
N LYS A 13 4.03 7.63 -18.54
CA LYS A 13 4.47 6.34 -17.99
C LYS A 13 5.62 6.59 -17.03
N ASP A 14 5.30 6.57 -15.76
CA ASP A 14 6.27 6.86 -14.71
C ASP A 14 6.18 5.80 -13.64
N LYS A 15 7.15 4.88 -13.65
CA LYS A 15 7.15 3.79 -12.68
C LYS A 15 7.38 4.27 -11.26
N ASN A 16 8.03 5.40 -11.10
CA ASN A 16 8.21 5.98 -9.77
C ASN A 16 6.92 6.59 -9.25
N TYR A 17 6.10 7.11 -10.14
CA TYR A 17 4.75 7.53 -9.77
C TYR A 17 3.94 6.32 -9.30
N ASP A 18 4.08 5.20 -10.01
CA ASP A 18 3.41 3.96 -9.60
C ASP A 18 3.87 3.53 -8.22
N LEU A 19 5.16 3.67 -7.94
CA LEU A 19 5.70 3.34 -6.62
C LEU A 19 5.09 4.23 -5.54
N VAL A 20 4.98 5.52 -5.79
CA VAL A 20 4.36 6.44 -4.83
C VAL A 20 2.93 6.02 -4.54
N HIS A 21 2.18 5.67 -5.59
CA HIS A 21 0.80 5.28 -5.42
C HIS A 21 0.67 3.98 -4.64
N ALA A 22 1.49 2.99 -4.97
CA ALA A 22 1.48 1.72 -4.25
C ALA A 22 1.84 1.92 -2.78
N LEU A 23 2.82 2.78 -2.51
CA LEU A 23 3.21 3.09 -1.14
C LEU A 23 2.07 3.74 -0.38
N GLN A 24 1.40 4.70 -1.00
CA GLN A 24 0.25 5.34 -0.38
C GLN A 24 -0.83 4.32 -0.03
N MET A 25 -1.11 3.40 -0.95
CA MET A 25 -2.14 2.41 -0.70
C MET A 25 -1.78 1.47 0.44
N SER A 26 -0.51 1.08 0.52
CA SER A 26 -0.06 0.22 1.62
C SER A 26 -0.22 0.92 2.96
N LEU A 27 0.16 2.19 3.04
CA LEU A 27 0.04 2.94 4.29
C LEU A 27 -1.42 3.21 4.64
N GLN A 28 -2.24 3.53 3.64
CA GLN A 28 -3.66 3.76 3.86
C GLN A 28 -4.35 2.49 4.35
N HIS A 29 -3.95 1.34 3.83
CA HIS A 29 -4.54 0.08 4.22
C HIS A 29 -4.28 -0.23 5.69
N ILE A 30 -3.13 0.18 6.21
CA ILE A 30 -2.83 0.02 7.64
C ILE A 30 -3.90 0.71 8.49
N TRP A 31 -4.29 1.92 8.09
CA TRP A 31 -5.33 2.66 8.78
C TRP A 31 -6.68 1.95 8.72
N GLN A 32 -7.05 1.46 7.53
CA GLN A 32 -8.31 0.77 7.36
C GLN A 32 -8.35 -0.50 8.20
N LEU A 33 -7.22 -1.22 8.24
CA LEU A 33 -7.15 -2.46 9.01
C LEU A 33 -7.32 -2.22 10.51
N GLU A 34 -6.91 -1.06 10.99
CA GLU A 34 -7.10 -0.74 12.39
C GLU A 34 -8.58 -0.75 12.76
N THR A 35 -9.41 -0.19 11.90
CA THR A 35 -10.86 -0.22 12.10
C THR A 35 -11.39 -1.65 12.05
N TYR A 36 -10.91 -2.45 11.10
CA TYR A 36 -11.36 -3.83 10.97
C TYR A 36 -11.00 -4.65 12.21
N ILE A 37 -9.80 -4.43 12.75
CA ILE A 37 -9.36 -5.09 13.97
C ILE A 37 -10.29 -4.72 15.12
N GLY A 38 -10.62 -3.44 15.24
CA GLY A 38 -11.54 -2.99 16.27
C GLY A 38 -12.89 -3.63 16.16
N ASP A 39 -13.42 -3.74 14.94
CA ASP A 39 -14.72 -4.36 14.71
C ASP A 39 -14.71 -5.84 15.10
N ALA A 40 -13.67 -6.55 14.70
CA ALA A 40 -13.55 -7.96 15.02
C ALA A 40 -13.44 -8.17 16.52
N ASN A 41 -12.65 -7.34 17.21
CA ASN A 41 -12.52 -7.44 18.66
C ASN A 41 -13.84 -7.15 19.37
N ALA A 42 -14.58 -6.15 18.89
CA ALA A 42 -15.86 -5.81 19.49
C ALA A 42 -16.84 -6.97 19.38
N ASP A 43 -16.70 -7.77 18.34
CA ASP A 43 -17.54 -8.93 18.11
C ASP A 43 -17.00 -10.20 18.79
N GLY A 44 -15.89 -10.10 19.49
CA GLY A 44 -15.27 -11.23 20.17
C GLY A 44 -14.55 -12.18 19.24
N ASP A 45 -14.30 -11.77 18.00
CA ASP A 45 -13.69 -12.63 17.00
C ASP A 45 -12.18 -12.40 16.97
N THR A 46 -11.48 -13.05 17.92
CA THR A 46 -10.04 -12.85 18.04
C THR A 46 -9.26 -13.45 16.89
N GLU A 47 -9.75 -14.53 16.33
CA GLU A 47 -9.08 -15.17 15.21
C GLU A 47 -9.06 -14.21 14.00
N LEU A 48 -10.18 -13.59 13.71
CA LEU A 48 -10.27 -12.64 12.61
C LEU A 48 -9.42 -11.40 12.88
N ALA A 49 -9.46 -10.90 14.11
CA ALA A 49 -8.65 -9.75 14.48
C ALA A 49 -7.16 -10.04 14.27
N ASP A 50 -6.73 -11.24 14.62
CA ASP A 50 -5.31 -11.62 14.46
C ASP A 50 -4.93 -11.70 12.98
N TRP A 51 -5.84 -12.18 12.14
CA TRP A 51 -5.58 -12.24 10.71
C TRP A 51 -5.42 -10.84 10.12
N PHE A 52 -6.28 -9.92 10.54
CA PHE A 52 -6.15 -8.53 10.11
C PHE A 52 -4.83 -7.93 10.57
N ARG A 53 -4.37 -8.27 11.77
CA ARG A 53 -3.09 -7.77 12.26
C ARG A 53 -1.92 -8.27 11.43
N ARG A 54 -1.99 -9.50 10.95
CA ARG A 54 -0.95 -10.03 10.08
C ARG A 54 -0.89 -9.27 8.76
N ILE A 55 -2.04 -8.96 8.20
CA ILE A 55 -2.09 -8.16 6.99
C ILE A 55 -1.52 -6.77 7.25
N GLN A 56 -1.89 -6.18 8.37
CA GLN A 56 -1.42 -4.86 8.74
C GLN A 56 0.10 -4.83 8.87
N ASP A 57 0.66 -5.85 9.48
CA ASP A 57 2.10 -5.94 9.64
C ASP A 57 2.81 -6.09 8.30
N ASN A 58 2.25 -6.88 7.39
CA ASN A 58 2.80 -7.01 6.05
C ASN A 58 2.78 -5.69 5.30
N ASN A 59 1.70 -4.94 5.45
CA ASN A 59 1.62 -3.63 4.80
C ASN A 59 2.62 -2.64 5.40
N ARG A 60 2.87 -2.73 6.70
CA ARG A 60 3.87 -1.87 7.34
C ARG A 60 5.25 -2.15 6.79
N LYS A 61 5.60 -3.42 6.66
CA LYS A 61 6.89 -3.81 6.09
C LYS A 61 7.03 -3.34 4.66
N ALA A 62 5.98 -3.52 3.88
CA ALA A 62 5.99 -3.06 2.49
C ALA A 62 6.15 -1.55 2.44
N GLY A 63 5.49 -0.83 3.34
CA GLY A 63 5.60 0.63 3.41
C GLY A 63 7.02 1.08 3.72
N GLU A 64 7.68 0.42 4.66
CA GLU A 64 9.06 0.77 5.00
C GLU A 64 10.00 0.51 3.83
N GLN A 65 9.82 -0.63 3.16
CA GLN A 65 10.63 -0.95 1.99
C GLN A 65 10.37 0.04 0.86
N GLY A 66 9.11 0.41 0.67
CA GLY A 66 8.74 1.35 -0.37
C GLY A 66 9.32 2.72 -0.15
N LYS A 67 9.37 3.18 1.10
CA LYS A 67 9.98 4.47 1.41
C LYS A 67 11.47 4.50 1.07
N LYS A 68 12.17 3.44 1.41
CA LYS A 68 13.59 3.35 1.09
C LYS A 68 13.81 3.33 -0.42
N MET A 69 12.98 2.56 -1.10
CA MET A 69 13.08 2.44 -2.54
C MET A 69 12.80 3.77 -3.21
N LEU A 70 11.78 4.48 -2.73
CA LEU A 70 11.43 5.78 -3.28
C LEU A 70 12.57 6.78 -3.10
N MET A 71 13.17 6.81 -1.92
CA MET A 71 14.29 7.72 -1.66
C MET A 71 15.43 7.48 -2.65
N GLN A 72 15.78 6.22 -2.86
CA GLN A 72 16.86 5.87 -3.78
C GLN A 72 16.53 6.29 -5.21
N ARG A 73 15.30 6.05 -5.63
CA ARG A 73 14.91 6.34 -7.00
C ARG A 73 14.83 7.83 -7.26
N LEU A 74 14.37 8.61 -6.29
CA LEU A 74 14.34 10.05 -6.45
C LEU A 74 15.74 10.65 -6.55
N GLN A 75 16.68 10.08 -5.81
CA GLN A 75 18.07 10.50 -5.92
C GLN A 75 18.63 10.19 -7.31
N GLN A 76 18.23 9.06 -7.87
CA GLN A 76 18.69 8.65 -9.19
C GLN A 76 18.11 9.54 -10.29
N GLU A 77 16.88 10.00 -10.12
CA GLU A 77 16.28 10.85 -11.12
C GLU A 77 16.98 12.17 -11.27
N LYS A 78 17.39 12.69 -10.16
CA LYS A 78 18.15 13.94 -10.13
C LYS A 78 17.41 15.11 -10.73
N GLY A 79 16.18 15.05 -10.67
CA GLY A 79 15.40 16.18 -11.17
C GLY A 79 15.70 16.53 -12.58
#